data_2b807150c4216040208f9271d5929979
#
_entry.id   2b807150c4216040208f9271d5929979
#
_cell.length_a   1.000
_cell.length_b   1.000
_cell.length_c   1.000
_cell.angle_alpha   90.00
_cell.angle_beta   90.00
_cell.angle_gamma   90.00
#
_symmetry.space_group_name_H-M   'P 1'
#
loop_
_entity.id
_entity.type
_entity.pdbx_description
1 polymer ?
#
loop_
_entity_poly.entity_id
_entity_poly.type
_entity_poly.pdbx_seq_one_letter_code
_entity_poly.pdbx_strand_id
1 'polypeptide(L)'
;MTLNIIVSIAYTPFMLRILGKSEYGLYSTVASTIAILSVLSLGFGGSYVRYYILYRKEKADDKIARLNGLFLIVFSVIGLIALACGLYLTFHLEMVFKTGLTDAEYHTARILMLLLTANLAVSFPMSVFSSIISAQEQFVFLKATEILRTVVSPLVTLPVLLALSLIHI
;
A
#
# COMPACT_ATOMS: atom_id res chain seq x y z
N MET A 1 -0.65 -13.17 10.84
CA MET A 1 0.78 -13.07 10.44
C MET A 1 1.27 -14.31 9.70
N THR A 2 1.05 -15.52 10.19
CA THR A 2 1.51 -16.78 9.55
C THR A 2 0.99 -16.98 8.13
N LEU A 3 -0.29 -16.70 7.85
CA LEU A 3 -0.89 -16.85 6.52
C LEU A 3 -0.17 -15.96 5.47
N ASN A 4 0.11 -14.71 5.79
CA ASN A 4 0.82 -13.80 4.89
C ASN A 4 2.23 -14.30 4.55
N ILE A 5 2.93 -14.89 5.52
CA ILE A 5 4.27 -15.46 5.33
C ILE A 5 4.19 -16.67 4.40
N ILE A 6 3.24 -17.58 4.63
CA ILE A 6 3.05 -18.78 3.80
C ILE A 6 2.73 -18.39 2.36
N VAL A 7 1.79 -17.45 2.18
CA VAL A 7 1.42 -16.95 0.86
C VAL A 7 2.63 -16.30 0.17
N SER A 8 3.40 -15.48 0.88
CA SER A 8 4.59 -14.82 0.30
C SER A 8 5.67 -15.82 -0.09
N ILE A 9 5.92 -16.85 0.72
CA ILE A 9 6.91 -17.91 0.41
C ILE A 9 6.51 -18.70 -0.84
N ALA A 10 5.22 -19.00 -0.99
CA ALA A 10 4.72 -19.69 -2.18
C ALA A 10 4.65 -18.78 -3.40
N TYR A 11 4.29 -17.51 -3.21
CA TYR A 11 4.08 -16.53 -4.28
C TYR A 11 5.40 -16.05 -4.92
N THR A 12 6.45 -15.86 -4.12
CA THR A 12 7.73 -15.34 -4.60
C THR A 12 8.39 -16.23 -5.67
N PRO A 13 8.54 -17.56 -5.49
CA PRO A 13 9.11 -18.42 -6.53
C PRO A 13 8.27 -18.44 -7.81
N PHE A 14 6.95 -18.34 -7.66
CA PHE A 14 6.04 -18.31 -8.79
C PHE A 14 6.19 -17.02 -9.60
N MET A 15 6.28 -15.89 -8.93
CA MET A 15 6.55 -14.58 -9.56
C MET A 15 7.90 -14.56 -10.29
N LEU A 16 8.95 -15.11 -9.67
CA LEU A 16 10.28 -15.22 -10.28
C LEU A 16 10.26 -16.10 -11.54
N ARG A 17 9.40 -17.11 -11.58
CA ARG A 17 9.27 -18.01 -12.72
C ARG A 17 8.52 -17.40 -13.90
N ILE A 18 7.52 -16.53 -13.61
CA ILE A 18 6.70 -15.87 -14.65
C ILE A 18 7.38 -14.61 -15.19
N LEU A 19 7.83 -13.72 -14.31
CA LEU A 19 8.41 -12.45 -14.71
C LEU A 19 9.90 -12.55 -15.08
N GLY A 20 10.59 -13.58 -14.58
CA GLY A 20 12.05 -13.63 -14.65
C GLY A 20 12.73 -12.80 -13.57
N LYS A 21 14.05 -12.94 -13.47
CA LYS A 21 14.84 -12.30 -12.39
C LYS A 21 14.92 -10.78 -12.53
N SER A 22 15.01 -10.27 -13.77
CA SER A 22 15.15 -8.82 -14.02
C SER A 22 13.88 -8.07 -13.65
N GLU A 23 12.74 -8.47 -14.18
CA GLU A 23 11.47 -7.79 -13.94
C GLU A 23 11.01 -7.92 -12.49
N TYR A 24 11.23 -9.09 -11.86
CA TYR A 24 10.95 -9.24 -10.42
C TYR A 24 11.86 -8.35 -9.56
N GLY A 25 13.13 -8.23 -9.92
CA GLY A 25 14.07 -7.32 -9.26
C GLY A 25 13.64 -5.86 -9.37
N LEU A 26 13.20 -5.45 -10.57
CA LEU A 26 12.66 -4.13 -10.83
C LEU A 26 11.43 -3.85 -9.95
N TYR A 27 10.44 -4.74 -9.96
CA TYR A 27 9.24 -4.63 -9.14
C TYR A 27 9.58 -4.54 -7.64
N SER A 28 10.46 -5.40 -7.15
CA SER A 28 10.86 -5.44 -5.74
C SER A 28 11.55 -4.15 -5.31
N THR A 29 12.40 -3.57 -6.17
CA THR A 29 13.09 -2.30 -5.88
C THR A 29 12.10 -1.14 -5.83
N VAL A 30 11.20 -1.05 -6.81
CA VAL A 30 10.14 -0.02 -6.83
C VAL A 30 9.22 -0.16 -5.62
N ALA A 31 8.76 -1.37 -5.32
CA ALA A 31 7.89 -1.63 -4.17
C ALA A 31 8.56 -1.26 -2.84
N SER A 32 9.85 -1.58 -2.68
CA SER A 32 10.62 -1.23 -1.49
C SER A 32 10.79 0.29 -1.34
N THR A 33 11.03 0.99 -2.44
CA THR A 33 11.14 2.45 -2.46
C THR A 33 9.83 3.10 -2.02
N ILE A 34 8.70 2.63 -2.54
CA ILE A 34 7.38 3.12 -2.15
C ILE A 34 7.04 2.74 -0.69
N ALA A 35 7.48 1.57 -0.22
CA ALA A 35 7.29 1.16 1.17
C ALA A 35 7.95 2.11 2.17
N ILE A 36 9.08 2.74 1.80
CA ILE A 36 9.71 3.78 2.64
C ILE A 36 8.76 4.96 2.85
N LEU A 37 8.01 5.37 1.84
CA LEU A 37 7.04 6.47 1.97
C LEU A 37 5.88 6.11 2.90
N SER A 38 5.57 4.84 3.10
CA SER A 38 4.52 4.40 4.03
C SER A 38 4.87 4.68 5.50
N VAL A 39 6.14 4.90 5.81
CA VAL A 39 6.62 5.29 7.13
C VAL A 39 6.01 6.61 7.61
N LEU A 40 5.57 7.48 6.69
CA LEU A 40 4.88 8.73 7.02
C LEU A 40 3.59 8.54 7.84
N SER A 41 2.99 7.33 7.83
CA SER A 41 1.78 7.03 8.60
C SER A 41 2.04 6.47 10.00
N LEU A 42 3.31 6.27 10.40
CA LEU A 42 3.64 5.62 11.66
C LEU A 42 3.08 6.38 12.88
N GLY A 43 2.36 5.64 13.71
CA GLY A 43 1.89 6.11 15.03
C GLY A 43 0.53 6.82 15.04
N PHE A 44 0.04 7.34 13.92
CA PHE A 44 -1.21 8.11 13.90
C PHE A 44 -2.46 7.25 14.18
N GLY A 45 -2.51 6.01 13.67
CA GLY A 45 -3.66 5.12 13.88
C GLY A 45 -3.91 4.78 15.35
N GLY A 46 -2.85 4.54 16.12
CA GLY A 46 -2.96 4.29 17.57
C GLY A 46 -3.48 5.49 18.34
N SER A 47 -3.07 6.70 17.96
CA SER A 47 -3.56 7.95 18.55
C SER A 47 -5.06 8.13 18.30
N TYR A 48 -5.53 7.84 17.09
CA TYR A 48 -6.95 7.89 16.75
C TYR A 48 -7.78 7.00 17.68
N VAL A 49 -7.43 5.71 17.79
CA VAL A 49 -8.17 4.74 18.62
C VAL A 49 -8.26 5.21 20.06
N ARG A 50 -7.17 5.76 20.64
CA ARG A 50 -7.13 6.26 22.00
C ARG A 50 -8.14 7.40 22.23
N TYR A 51 -8.13 8.42 21.36
CA TYR A 51 -9.05 9.56 21.50
C TYR A 51 -10.50 9.18 21.21
N TYR A 52 -10.74 8.28 20.26
CA TYR A 52 -12.07 7.77 19.97
C TYR A 52 -12.70 7.09 21.20
N ILE A 53 -11.96 6.20 21.89
CA ILE A 53 -12.44 5.51 23.09
C ILE A 53 -12.73 6.52 24.21
N LEU A 54 -11.88 7.54 24.38
CA LEU A 54 -12.08 8.59 25.38
C LEU A 54 -13.39 9.33 25.13
N TYR A 55 -13.61 9.84 23.92
CA TYR A 55 -14.81 10.60 23.56
C TYR A 55 -16.08 9.74 23.56
N ARG A 56 -15.95 8.45 23.24
CA ARG A 56 -17.07 7.51 23.34
C ARG A 56 -17.53 7.31 24.81
N LYS A 57 -16.60 7.23 25.76
CA LYS A 57 -16.91 7.18 27.20
C LYS A 57 -17.61 8.43 27.68
N GLU A 58 -17.23 9.59 27.16
CA GLU A 58 -17.87 10.89 27.48
C GLU A 58 -19.23 11.07 26.76
N LYS A 59 -19.64 10.16 25.89
CA LYS A 59 -20.85 10.28 25.03
C LYS A 59 -20.84 11.58 24.19
N ALA A 60 -19.66 12.00 23.76
CA ALA A 60 -19.42 13.25 23.05
C ALA A 60 -19.35 13.01 21.53
N ASP A 61 -20.50 12.74 20.90
CA ASP A 61 -20.60 12.40 19.48
C ASP A 61 -20.04 13.52 18.57
N ASP A 62 -20.25 14.79 18.96
CA ASP A 62 -19.68 15.94 18.23
C ASP A 62 -18.15 15.93 18.22
N LYS A 63 -17.50 15.50 19.32
CA LYS A 63 -16.05 15.37 19.39
C LYS A 63 -15.55 14.23 18.52
N ILE A 64 -16.31 13.13 18.44
CA ILE A 64 -15.98 12.00 17.55
C ILE A 64 -16.07 12.43 16.09
N ALA A 65 -17.13 13.16 15.71
CA ALA A 65 -17.27 13.66 14.34
C ALA A 65 -16.11 14.60 13.94
N ARG A 66 -15.71 15.51 14.83
CA ARG A 66 -14.54 16.39 14.64
C ARG A 66 -13.23 15.60 14.56
N LEU A 67 -13.05 14.58 15.40
CA LEU A 67 -11.89 13.70 15.35
C LEU A 67 -11.77 12.99 13.99
N ASN A 68 -12.88 12.44 13.49
CA ASN A 68 -12.93 11.79 12.19
C ASN A 68 -12.53 12.76 11.05
N GLY A 69 -13.11 13.96 11.05
CA GLY A 69 -12.79 14.99 10.07
C GLY A 69 -11.32 15.42 10.12
N LEU A 70 -10.79 15.64 11.33
CA LEU A 70 -9.39 16.04 11.52
C LEU A 70 -8.43 14.96 11.01
N PHE A 71 -8.65 13.70 11.38
CA PHE A 71 -7.80 12.60 10.92
C PHE A 71 -7.90 12.40 9.41
N LEU A 72 -9.10 12.53 8.82
CA LEU A 72 -9.25 12.45 7.38
C LEU A 72 -8.43 13.54 6.66
N ILE A 73 -8.47 14.77 7.16
CA ILE A 73 -7.69 15.89 6.60
C ILE A 73 -6.19 15.60 6.74
N VAL A 74 -5.73 15.23 7.93
CA VAL A 74 -4.31 14.95 8.19
C VAL A 74 -3.80 13.83 7.27
N PHE A 75 -4.52 12.71 7.19
CA PHE A 75 -4.13 11.61 6.34
C PHE A 75 -4.23 11.92 4.85
N SER A 76 -5.18 12.78 4.43
CA SER A 76 -5.23 13.27 3.05
C SER A 76 -4.03 14.15 2.72
N VAL A 77 -3.61 15.02 3.64
CA VAL A 77 -2.39 15.84 3.47
C VAL A 77 -1.15 14.94 3.38
N ILE A 78 -1.03 13.95 4.27
CA ILE A 78 0.07 12.97 4.21
C ILE A 78 0.05 12.22 2.87
N GLY A 79 -1.13 11.80 2.41
CA GLY A 79 -1.30 11.15 1.10
C GLY A 79 -0.86 12.03 -0.07
N LEU A 80 -1.17 13.33 -0.02
CA LEU A 80 -0.72 14.30 -1.03
C LEU A 80 0.79 14.50 -1.00
N ILE A 81 1.39 14.56 0.19
CA ILE A 81 2.86 14.64 0.34
C ILE A 81 3.50 13.37 -0.23
N ALA A 82 2.98 12.20 0.10
CA ALA A 82 3.47 10.92 -0.43
C ALA A 82 3.32 10.86 -1.96
N LEU A 83 2.21 11.37 -2.51
CA LEU A 83 2.00 11.49 -3.94
C LEU A 83 3.06 12.39 -4.58
N ALA A 84 3.29 13.57 -4.03
CA ALA A 84 4.28 14.52 -4.54
C ALA A 84 5.70 13.93 -4.50
N CYS A 85 6.09 13.30 -3.39
CA CYS A 85 7.39 12.62 -3.26
C CYS A 85 7.51 11.45 -4.25
N GLY A 86 6.49 10.62 -4.38
CA GLY A 86 6.50 9.49 -5.31
C GLY A 86 6.53 9.91 -6.77
N LEU A 87 5.82 10.99 -7.13
CA LEU A 87 5.90 11.61 -8.47
C LEU A 87 7.30 12.16 -8.72
N TYR A 88 7.89 12.85 -7.75
CA TYR A 88 9.26 13.35 -7.87
C TYR A 88 10.25 12.20 -8.15
N LEU A 89 10.16 11.11 -7.39
CA LEU A 89 10.99 9.92 -7.63
C LEU A 89 10.72 9.26 -8.98
N THR A 90 9.47 9.31 -9.47
CA THR A 90 9.11 8.77 -10.80
C THR A 90 9.76 9.56 -11.94
N PHE A 91 9.90 10.88 -11.78
CA PHE A 91 10.60 11.69 -12.77
C PHE A 91 12.12 11.61 -12.63
N HIS A 92 12.64 11.21 -11.47
CA HIS A 92 14.05 11.09 -11.16
C HIS A 92 14.42 9.63 -10.82
N LEU A 93 14.03 8.69 -11.68
CA LEU A 93 14.30 7.25 -11.47
C LEU A 93 15.79 6.93 -11.32
N GLU A 94 16.66 7.78 -11.84
CA GLU A 94 18.12 7.67 -11.68
C GLU A 94 18.57 7.70 -10.22
N MET A 95 17.79 8.33 -9.32
CA MET A 95 18.06 8.31 -7.89
C MET A 95 17.79 6.95 -7.25
N VAL A 96 16.85 6.19 -7.82
CA VAL A 96 16.46 4.85 -7.33
C VAL A 96 17.33 3.78 -8.00
N PHE A 97 17.54 3.92 -9.31
CA PHE A 97 18.31 2.99 -10.13
C PHE A 97 19.59 3.68 -10.59
N LYS A 98 20.70 3.42 -9.91
CA LYS A 98 21.98 4.09 -10.16
C LYS A 98 22.65 3.73 -11.50
N THR A 99 22.38 2.56 -12.07
CA THR A 99 22.89 2.11 -13.39
C THR A 99 22.17 0.84 -13.87
N GLY A 100 22.11 0.65 -15.20
CA GLY A 100 21.94 -0.68 -15.81
C GLY A 100 20.53 -1.07 -16.24
N LEU A 101 19.55 -0.14 -16.24
CA LEU A 101 18.25 -0.43 -16.85
C LEU A 101 18.32 -0.23 -18.37
N THR A 102 17.70 -1.14 -19.10
CA THR A 102 17.38 -0.94 -20.51
C THR A 102 16.24 0.06 -20.67
N ASP A 103 16.07 0.66 -21.85
CA ASP A 103 14.98 1.63 -22.11
C ASP A 103 13.60 1.04 -21.83
N ALA A 104 13.40 -0.23 -22.13
CA ALA A 104 12.16 -0.95 -21.84
C ALA A 104 11.91 -1.11 -20.32
N GLU A 105 12.95 -1.49 -19.57
CA GLU A 105 12.88 -1.60 -18.10
C GLU A 105 12.63 -0.23 -17.44
N TYR A 106 13.20 0.82 -18.00
CA TYR A 106 12.99 2.19 -17.52
C TYR A 106 11.53 2.64 -17.67
N HIS A 107 10.92 2.31 -18.81
CA HIS A 107 9.50 2.57 -19.06
C HIS A 107 8.60 1.79 -18.09
N THR A 108 8.88 0.51 -17.89
CA THR A 108 8.16 -0.37 -16.96
C THR A 108 8.30 0.13 -15.51
N ALA A 109 9.52 0.50 -15.08
CA ALA A 109 9.76 1.07 -13.75
C ALA A 109 8.93 2.33 -13.50
N ARG A 110 8.84 3.22 -14.50
CA ARG A 110 8.05 4.46 -14.41
C ARG A 110 6.57 4.18 -14.21
N ILE A 111 6.00 3.25 -14.96
CA ILE A 111 4.59 2.87 -14.83
C ILE A 111 4.34 2.25 -13.46
N LEU A 112 5.19 1.31 -13.03
CA LEU A 112 5.08 0.68 -11.71
C LEU A 112 5.16 1.71 -10.58
N MET A 113 6.11 2.65 -10.67
CA MET A 113 6.29 3.70 -9.68
C MET A 113 5.05 4.59 -9.58
N LEU A 114 4.47 4.99 -10.72
CA LEU A 114 3.22 5.77 -10.76
C LEU A 114 2.06 5.03 -10.13
N LEU A 115 1.85 3.77 -10.51
CA LEU A 115 0.74 2.96 -10.00
C LEU A 115 0.86 2.73 -8.49
N LEU A 116 2.06 2.37 -8.01
CA LEU A 116 2.29 2.12 -6.58
C LEU A 116 2.21 3.41 -5.76
N THR A 117 2.69 4.54 -6.30
CA THR A 117 2.58 5.85 -5.66
C THR A 117 1.11 6.27 -5.53
N ALA A 118 0.32 6.14 -6.60
CA ALA A 118 -1.12 6.45 -6.58
C ALA A 118 -1.86 5.55 -5.57
N ASN A 119 -1.55 4.25 -5.57
CA ASN A 119 -2.10 3.31 -4.60
C ASN A 119 -1.77 3.71 -3.15
N LEU A 120 -0.52 4.06 -2.88
CA LEU A 120 -0.09 4.50 -1.55
C LEU A 120 -0.81 5.80 -1.14
N ALA A 121 -0.89 6.79 -2.02
CA ALA A 121 -1.53 8.07 -1.74
C ALA A 121 -3.00 7.92 -1.34
N VAL A 122 -3.73 7.02 -2.02
CA VAL A 122 -5.12 6.69 -1.68
C VAL A 122 -5.21 5.86 -0.40
N SER A 123 -4.22 5.02 -0.12
CA SER A 123 -4.21 4.16 1.08
C SER A 123 -4.19 4.99 2.38
N PHE A 124 -3.57 6.18 2.38
CA PHE A 124 -3.52 7.02 3.57
C PHE A 124 -4.91 7.45 4.06
N PRO A 125 -5.75 8.15 3.29
CA PRO A 125 -7.09 8.50 3.76
C PRO A 125 -7.95 7.26 4.03
N MET A 126 -7.76 6.16 3.29
CA MET A 126 -8.48 4.91 3.54
C MET A 126 -8.11 4.27 4.88
N SER A 127 -6.91 4.50 5.41
CA SER A 127 -6.48 3.97 6.71
C SER A 127 -7.27 4.53 7.89
N VAL A 128 -7.89 5.70 7.74
CA VAL A 128 -8.80 6.29 8.74
C VAL A 128 -10.00 5.38 8.98
N PHE A 129 -10.58 4.84 7.91
CA PHE A 129 -11.72 3.92 8.04
C PHE A 129 -11.34 2.63 8.77
N SER A 130 -10.14 2.09 8.49
CA SER A 130 -9.60 0.95 9.24
C SER A 130 -9.41 1.26 10.72
N SER A 131 -8.98 2.49 11.03
CA SER A 131 -8.82 2.96 12.41
C SER A 131 -10.16 3.12 13.12
N ILE A 132 -11.21 3.58 12.42
CA ILE A 132 -12.59 3.67 12.95
C ILE A 132 -13.11 2.27 13.29
N ILE A 133 -12.98 1.32 12.39
CA ILE A 133 -13.41 -0.06 12.58
C ILE A 133 -12.66 -0.71 13.76
N SER A 134 -11.35 -0.45 13.86
CA SER A 134 -10.51 -0.91 14.97
C SER A 134 -10.95 -0.32 16.32
N ALA A 135 -11.30 0.98 16.33
CA ALA A 135 -11.78 1.68 17.52
C ALA A 135 -13.17 1.20 17.99
N GLN A 136 -13.96 0.64 17.08
CA GLN A 136 -15.23 -0.02 17.37
C GLN A 136 -15.09 -1.48 17.81
N GLU A 137 -13.85 -1.95 18.00
CA GLU A 137 -13.53 -3.33 18.42
C GLU A 137 -14.01 -4.42 17.43
N GLN A 138 -14.28 -4.05 16.18
CA GLN A 138 -14.70 -5.01 15.15
C GLN A 138 -13.49 -5.75 14.53
N PHE A 139 -12.69 -6.37 15.39
CA PHE A 139 -11.46 -7.08 14.98
C PHE A 139 -11.73 -8.27 14.06
N VAL A 140 -12.88 -8.94 14.22
CA VAL A 140 -13.25 -10.07 13.35
C VAL A 140 -13.44 -9.58 11.91
N PHE A 141 -14.12 -8.45 11.72
CA PHE A 141 -14.32 -7.86 10.39
C PHE A 141 -12.97 -7.44 9.75
N LEU A 142 -12.10 -6.78 10.52
CA LEU A 142 -10.77 -6.40 10.05
C LEU A 142 -9.95 -7.62 9.62
N LYS A 143 -9.96 -8.67 10.44
CA LYS A 143 -9.23 -9.90 10.13
C LYS A 143 -9.81 -10.67 8.95
N ALA A 144 -11.12 -10.73 8.83
CA ALA A 144 -11.79 -11.33 7.67
C ALA A 144 -11.42 -10.59 6.38
N THR A 145 -11.43 -9.26 6.38
CA THR A 145 -11.03 -8.43 5.24
C THR A 145 -9.55 -8.62 4.89
N GLU A 146 -8.67 -8.70 5.89
CA GLU A 146 -7.24 -8.96 5.69
C GLU A 146 -7.00 -10.34 5.06
N ILE A 147 -7.67 -11.37 5.55
CA ILE A 147 -7.59 -12.73 4.99
C ILE A 147 -8.11 -12.75 3.56
N LEU A 148 -9.28 -12.15 3.33
CA LEU A 148 -9.88 -12.07 2.00
C LEU A 148 -8.91 -11.39 1.01
N ARG A 149 -8.34 -10.25 1.39
CA ARG A 149 -7.35 -9.53 0.59
C ARG A 149 -6.11 -10.38 0.31
N THR A 150 -5.60 -11.10 1.31
CA THR A 150 -4.40 -11.94 1.18
C THR A 150 -4.61 -13.09 0.21
N VAL A 151 -5.83 -13.65 0.14
CA VAL A 151 -6.16 -14.75 -0.77
C VAL A 151 -6.55 -14.23 -2.15
N VAL A 152 -7.36 -13.17 -2.23
CA VAL A 152 -7.86 -12.63 -3.51
C VAL A 152 -6.73 -11.94 -4.29
N SER A 153 -5.82 -11.24 -3.63
CA SER A 153 -4.74 -10.51 -4.32
C SER A 153 -3.90 -11.41 -5.23
N PRO A 154 -3.35 -12.55 -4.80
CA PRO A 154 -2.65 -13.47 -5.70
C PRO A 154 -3.54 -14.04 -6.80
N LEU A 155 -4.79 -14.40 -6.48
CA LEU A 155 -5.73 -14.96 -7.43
C LEU A 155 -6.10 -14.01 -8.58
N VAL A 156 -6.10 -12.71 -8.33
CA VAL A 156 -6.33 -11.69 -9.37
C VAL A 156 -5.03 -11.37 -10.11
N THR A 157 -3.93 -11.25 -9.38
CA THR A 157 -2.65 -10.84 -9.98
C THR A 157 -2.09 -11.91 -10.91
N LEU A 158 -2.22 -13.20 -10.57
CA LEU A 158 -1.69 -14.30 -11.39
C LEU A 158 -2.32 -14.38 -12.80
N PRO A 159 -3.65 -14.38 -12.98
CA PRO A 159 -4.25 -14.38 -14.31
C PRO A 159 -3.90 -13.13 -15.14
N VAL A 160 -3.81 -11.98 -14.49
CA VAL A 160 -3.42 -10.73 -15.17
C VAL A 160 -1.98 -10.81 -15.68
N LEU A 161 -1.06 -11.33 -14.88
CA LEU A 161 0.33 -11.52 -15.27
C LEU A 161 0.47 -12.57 -16.38
N LEU A 162 -0.27 -13.67 -16.30
CA LEU A 162 -0.29 -14.69 -17.37
C LEU A 162 -0.84 -14.13 -18.67
N ALA A 163 -1.90 -13.33 -18.61
CA ALA A 163 -2.46 -12.68 -19.78
C ALA A 163 -1.48 -11.68 -20.42
N LEU A 164 -0.77 -10.90 -19.60
CA LEU A 164 0.26 -9.96 -20.07
C LEU A 164 1.49 -10.69 -20.63
N SER A 165 1.92 -11.78 -20.01
CA SER A 165 3.03 -12.62 -20.50
C SER A 165 2.70 -13.30 -21.84
N LEU A 166 1.43 -13.68 -22.06
CA LEU A 166 0.96 -14.25 -23.34
C LEU A 166 0.90 -13.23 -24.48
N ILE A 167 0.83 -11.94 -24.18
CA ILE A 167 0.80 -10.86 -25.18
C ILE A 167 2.23 -10.49 -25.64
N HIS A 168 3.26 -10.87 -24.85
CA HIS A 168 4.66 -10.57 -25.16
C HIS A 168 5.44 -11.73 -25.81
N ILE A 169 4.79 -12.87 -26.12
CA ILE A 169 5.32 -13.92 -27.02
C ILE A 169 4.67 -13.75 -28.40
#